data_7d7a057d257e10eecc666b4da6f1372d
#
_entry.id   7d7a057d257e10eecc666b4da6f1372d
#
_cell.length_a   1.000
_cell.length_b   1.000
_cell.length_c   1.000
_cell.angle_alpha   90.00
_cell.angle_beta   90.00
_cell.angle_gamma   90.00
#
_symmetry.space_group_name_H-M   'P 1'
#
loop_
_entity.id
_entity.type
_entity.pdbx_description
1 polymer ?
#
loop_
_entity_poly.entity_id
_entity_poly.type
_entity_poly.pdbx_seq_one_letter_code
_entity_poly.pdbx_strand_id
1 'polypeptide(L)'
;MAHVVIGTAGHIDHGKTALVKALTGTDTDQLAEEQARGMTIDLGFAFLNDNVTIIDVPGHEKFIRNMVAGVSTIHMAMLVVAADDGIMPQTREHLQILKLLNIPQCVVAVSKTDLAEDEEWLDLVELDIREITDGIFKSVDVIRTSVNTGVGIAELKNLLEQKAVTVDQSTNRGFFRLQVDRVFSMAGFGTVTTGTVISGDLKKGSTVDVLPGNIKAKVRGIQSHGLDVQSVQLGDRAAVNLSGVDKDKVFRGSELALPGKLKSIKKFTAHIKLASEMKKELKHHQRVRVHLGTAEVLARVHLSGKKKLLSGSTANVNLDLEKSTVAASGDRFVLRTYSPMTTIGGGTVLTTFIPKGVKVNSWVSALDVDPVQRFEQLVDSFSTQPYTISEWALLNQCTDEKVNKWITKLDLQTTKKDIVFTHKILDESKKIIVSTLNIFHQRKPLRRSMGVDILQQESRLSTIWLEEVVAMMKKEGIVKFVESGIALTAYKVKLVGGTAELSRKMENNLTKVGLKPLTTAELSQKYNENDKRVLEVLHVLKGDKKVSEIENGIWMHTENIAKLRQTLIKHFSQNNEMEVTDFKNITALTRKFAIPMLEYCDKQGWTCRSGNQRSKGANL
;
A
#
# COMPACT_ATOMS: atom_id res chain seq x y z
N MET A 1 -6.35 15.52 27.17
CA MET A 1 -6.37 14.08 27.56
C MET A 1 -6.91 13.28 26.39
N ALA A 2 -6.57 11.99 26.34
CA ALA A 2 -7.08 11.12 25.28
C ALA A 2 -8.57 10.83 25.49
N HIS A 3 -9.39 10.87 24.42
CA HIS A 3 -10.80 10.52 24.50
C HIS A 3 -10.96 9.01 24.49
N VAL A 4 -11.74 8.47 25.44
CA VAL A 4 -11.95 7.03 25.62
C VAL A 4 -13.42 6.69 25.43
N VAL A 5 -13.67 5.59 24.72
CA VAL A 5 -15.00 5.06 24.48
C VAL A 5 -15.15 3.76 25.27
N ILE A 6 -16.17 3.70 26.14
CA ILE A 6 -16.55 2.54 26.92
C ILE A 6 -17.83 1.96 26.30
N GLY A 7 -17.89 0.66 26.05
CA GLY A 7 -19.10 0.00 25.58
C GLY A 7 -19.73 -0.87 26.66
N THR A 8 -21.05 -0.80 26.84
CA THR A 8 -21.75 -1.76 27.70
C THR A 8 -21.78 -3.13 27.04
N ALA A 9 -21.86 -4.19 27.84
CA ALA A 9 -22.07 -5.57 27.40
C ALA A 9 -22.90 -6.29 28.47
N GLY A 10 -23.59 -7.37 28.10
CA GLY A 10 -24.40 -8.16 29.05
C GLY A 10 -25.79 -8.45 28.50
N HIS A 11 -26.55 -9.27 29.25
CA HIS A 11 -27.87 -9.72 28.85
C HIS A 11 -28.90 -8.57 28.79
N ILE A 12 -30.02 -8.80 28.09
CA ILE A 12 -31.21 -7.94 28.20
C ILE A 12 -31.68 -7.97 29.66
N ASP A 13 -32.28 -6.92 30.13
CA ASP A 13 -32.82 -6.77 31.51
C ASP A 13 -31.77 -6.79 32.65
N HIS A 14 -30.48 -6.92 32.37
CA HIS A 14 -29.44 -6.76 33.37
C HIS A 14 -29.16 -5.32 33.80
N GLY A 15 -29.99 -4.35 33.35
CA GLY A 15 -29.94 -2.97 33.81
C GLY A 15 -28.85 -2.11 33.21
N LYS A 16 -28.30 -2.45 32.00
CA LYS A 16 -27.27 -1.66 31.31
C LYS A 16 -27.64 -0.20 31.15
N THR A 17 -28.80 0.09 30.54
CA THR A 17 -29.32 1.44 30.33
C THR A 17 -29.58 2.20 31.62
N ALA A 18 -30.14 1.53 32.62
CA ALA A 18 -30.37 2.10 33.94
C ALA A 18 -29.04 2.47 34.63
N LEU A 19 -28.04 1.62 34.52
CA LEU A 19 -26.70 1.87 35.06
C LEU A 19 -26.01 3.04 34.34
N VAL A 20 -26.09 3.11 33.01
CA VAL A 20 -25.57 4.23 32.23
C VAL A 20 -26.23 5.53 32.64
N LYS A 21 -27.55 5.52 32.82
CA LYS A 21 -28.32 6.69 33.32
C LYS A 21 -27.89 7.11 34.73
N ALA A 22 -27.67 6.15 35.65
CA ALA A 22 -27.18 6.43 36.99
C ALA A 22 -25.78 7.05 37.01
N LEU A 23 -24.88 6.59 36.11
CA LEU A 23 -23.48 7.08 35.99
C LEU A 23 -23.40 8.47 35.36
N THR A 24 -24.26 8.78 34.37
CA THR A 24 -24.12 9.96 33.50
C THR A 24 -25.23 10.97 33.62
N GLY A 25 -26.37 10.59 34.18
CA GLY A 25 -27.61 11.40 34.21
C GLY A 25 -28.39 11.39 32.88
N THR A 26 -27.87 10.73 31.83
CA THR A 26 -28.47 10.71 30.49
C THR A 26 -29.22 9.41 30.24
N ASP A 27 -30.47 9.52 29.83
CA ASP A 27 -31.25 8.38 29.38
C ASP A 27 -30.92 8.06 27.91
N THR A 28 -30.44 6.85 27.64
CA THR A 28 -29.99 6.42 26.31
C THR A 28 -31.11 5.83 25.47
N ASP A 29 -32.25 5.41 26.06
CA ASP A 29 -33.44 4.90 25.37
C ASP A 29 -34.33 6.07 24.89
N GLN A 30 -33.98 6.65 23.74
CA GLN A 30 -34.61 7.82 23.18
C GLN A 30 -35.69 7.52 22.14
N LEU A 31 -35.75 6.29 21.61
CA LEU A 31 -36.77 5.90 20.64
C LEU A 31 -38.08 5.54 21.37
N ALA A 32 -39.21 6.02 20.81
CA ALA A 32 -40.53 5.68 21.35
C ALA A 32 -40.75 4.15 21.43
N GLU A 33 -40.16 3.39 20.51
CA GLU A 33 -40.21 1.93 20.50
C GLU A 33 -39.38 1.31 21.62
N GLU A 34 -38.24 1.88 21.98
CA GLU A 34 -37.37 1.45 23.10
C GLU A 34 -38.13 1.66 24.43
N GLN A 35 -38.71 2.85 24.60
CA GLN A 35 -39.48 3.19 25.79
C GLN A 35 -40.72 2.32 25.93
N ALA A 36 -41.44 2.04 24.83
CA ALA A 36 -42.63 1.17 24.86
C ALA A 36 -42.31 -0.30 25.14
N ARG A 37 -41.11 -0.78 24.76
CA ARG A 37 -40.70 -2.18 24.95
C ARG A 37 -39.81 -2.39 26.15
N GLY A 38 -39.31 -1.33 26.78
CA GLY A 38 -38.36 -1.40 27.90
C GLY A 38 -37.01 -2.00 27.53
N MET A 39 -36.59 -1.90 26.24
CA MET A 39 -35.34 -2.48 25.80
C MET A 39 -34.67 -1.59 24.76
N THR A 40 -33.33 -1.49 24.84
CA THR A 40 -32.48 -0.78 23.85
C THR A 40 -32.46 -1.53 22.52
N ILE A 41 -32.75 -0.83 21.44
CA ILE A 41 -32.81 -1.36 20.06
C ILE A 41 -31.60 -0.88 19.24
N ASP A 42 -31.26 0.41 19.33
CA ASP A 42 -30.12 1.02 18.64
C ASP A 42 -29.05 1.42 19.65
N LEU A 43 -27.92 1.94 19.17
CA LEU A 43 -26.84 2.41 20.04
C LEU A 43 -27.26 3.64 20.81
N GLY A 44 -27.17 3.61 22.13
CA GLY A 44 -27.33 4.77 23.01
C GLY A 44 -25.95 5.41 23.26
N PHE A 45 -25.91 6.72 23.47
CA PHE A 45 -24.69 7.46 23.72
C PHE A 45 -24.86 8.37 24.91
N ALA A 46 -23.94 8.26 25.88
CA ALA A 46 -23.91 9.11 27.06
C ALA A 46 -22.48 9.53 27.35
N PHE A 47 -22.30 10.65 28.02
CA PHE A 47 -21.00 11.20 28.36
C PHE A 47 -20.76 11.10 29.87
N LEU A 48 -19.74 10.33 30.27
CA LEU A 48 -19.38 10.23 31.69
C LEU A 48 -18.67 11.51 32.16
N ASN A 49 -17.86 12.07 31.31
CA ASN A 49 -17.20 13.39 31.40
C ASN A 49 -16.75 13.84 30.00
N ASP A 50 -16.01 14.96 29.91
CA ASP A 50 -15.57 15.56 28.64
C ASP A 50 -14.65 14.63 27.81
N ASN A 51 -14.01 13.63 28.44
CA ASN A 51 -13.07 12.73 27.78
C ASN A 51 -13.53 11.27 27.70
N VAL A 52 -14.68 10.93 28.29
CA VAL A 52 -15.17 9.55 28.35
C VAL A 52 -16.60 9.45 27.86
N THR A 53 -16.77 8.75 26.73
CA THR A 53 -18.08 8.43 26.14
C THR A 53 -18.47 7.01 26.49
N ILE A 54 -19.71 6.78 26.92
CA ILE A 54 -20.30 5.45 27.09
C ILE A 54 -21.22 5.17 25.91
N ILE A 55 -21.02 4.03 25.25
CA ILE A 55 -21.92 3.48 24.23
C ILE A 55 -22.76 2.41 24.91
N ASP A 56 -24.05 2.68 25.04
CA ASP A 56 -25.01 1.69 25.51
C ASP A 56 -25.46 0.82 24.34
N VAL A 57 -25.14 -0.49 24.43
CA VAL A 57 -25.41 -1.44 23.35
C VAL A 57 -26.60 -2.31 23.68
N PRO A 58 -27.43 -2.66 22.68
CA PRO A 58 -28.57 -3.55 22.90
C PRO A 58 -28.12 -4.94 23.36
N GLY A 59 -28.82 -5.48 24.36
CA GLY A 59 -28.52 -6.83 24.90
C GLY A 59 -29.14 -7.99 24.11
N HIS A 60 -30.15 -7.75 23.31
CA HIS A 60 -30.93 -8.80 22.65
C HIS A 60 -30.23 -9.34 21.39
N GLU A 61 -30.27 -10.66 21.20
CA GLU A 61 -29.61 -11.37 20.07
C GLU A 61 -29.98 -10.83 18.67
N LYS A 62 -31.22 -10.33 18.49
CA LYS A 62 -31.67 -9.71 17.22
C LYS A 62 -30.92 -8.43 16.88
N PHE A 63 -30.35 -7.75 17.87
CA PHE A 63 -29.66 -6.48 17.73
C PHE A 63 -28.13 -6.59 17.81
N ILE A 64 -27.56 -7.80 17.78
CA ILE A 64 -26.12 -8.02 17.81
C ILE A 64 -25.39 -7.26 16.72
N ARG A 65 -26.02 -7.00 15.56
CA ARG A 65 -25.46 -6.11 14.54
C ARG A 65 -25.15 -4.72 15.10
N ASN A 66 -26.06 -4.17 15.91
CA ASN A 66 -25.86 -2.87 16.54
C ASN A 66 -24.79 -2.95 17.62
N MET A 67 -24.84 -4.01 18.42
CA MET A 67 -23.83 -4.30 19.44
C MET A 67 -22.41 -4.35 18.81
N VAL A 68 -22.19 -5.18 17.78
CA VAL A 68 -20.87 -5.29 17.13
C VAL A 68 -20.41 -3.96 16.55
N ALA A 69 -21.31 -3.18 15.96
CA ALA A 69 -20.99 -1.86 15.44
C ALA A 69 -20.54 -0.88 16.55
N GLY A 70 -21.20 -0.89 17.71
CA GLY A 70 -20.79 -0.11 18.88
C GLY A 70 -19.45 -0.58 19.44
N VAL A 71 -19.34 -1.86 19.70
CA VAL A 71 -18.13 -2.47 20.31
C VAL A 71 -16.89 -2.36 19.42
N SER A 72 -17.03 -2.26 18.10
CA SER A 72 -15.89 -2.12 17.20
C SER A 72 -15.08 -0.82 17.39
N THR A 73 -15.67 0.16 18.09
CA THR A 73 -15.08 1.49 18.31
C THR A 73 -14.69 1.74 19.78
N ILE A 74 -14.92 0.77 20.68
CA ILE A 74 -14.64 0.94 22.11
C ILE A 74 -13.17 0.62 22.45
N HIS A 75 -12.71 1.24 23.51
CA HIS A 75 -11.40 1.02 24.09
C HIS A 75 -11.46 0.11 25.33
N MET A 76 -12.61 0.11 26.02
CA MET A 76 -12.84 -0.67 27.23
C MET A 76 -14.30 -1.15 27.25
N ALA A 77 -14.55 -2.32 27.80
CA ALA A 77 -15.90 -2.85 28.02
C ALA A 77 -16.35 -2.63 29.47
N MET A 78 -17.65 -2.35 29.66
CA MET A 78 -18.36 -2.45 30.94
C MET A 78 -19.36 -3.61 30.83
N LEU A 79 -19.00 -4.77 31.37
CA LEU A 79 -19.88 -5.94 31.40
C LEU A 79 -20.85 -5.82 32.56
N VAL A 80 -22.14 -5.89 32.30
CA VAL A 80 -23.20 -5.81 33.32
C VAL A 80 -23.82 -7.19 33.49
N VAL A 81 -23.79 -7.71 34.70
CA VAL A 81 -24.38 -8.99 35.10
C VAL A 81 -25.31 -8.75 36.26
N ALA A 82 -26.58 -9.09 36.12
CA ALA A 82 -27.54 -8.90 37.21
C ALA A 82 -27.37 -10.00 38.29
N ALA A 83 -27.43 -9.61 39.55
CA ALA A 83 -27.23 -10.53 40.67
C ALA A 83 -28.35 -11.59 40.79
N ASP A 84 -29.58 -11.25 40.38
CA ASP A 84 -30.72 -12.16 40.38
C ASP A 84 -30.68 -13.23 39.27
N ASP A 85 -30.04 -12.95 38.14
CA ASP A 85 -30.03 -13.84 36.97
C ASP A 85 -28.68 -14.53 36.76
N GLY A 86 -27.55 -13.96 37.23
CA GLY A 86 -26.21 -14.42 36.99
C GLY A 86 -25.79 -14.40 35.50
N ILE A 87 -25.01 -15.37 35.07
CA ILE A 87 -24.44 -15.45 33.73
C ILE A 87 -25.41 -16.05 32.73
N MET A 88 -25.90 -15.26 31.82
CA MET A 88 -26.87 -15.63 30.79
C MET A 88 -26.20 -15.94 29.43
N PRO A 89 -26.85 -16.66 28.51
CA PRO A 89 -26.28 -17.00 27.20
C PRO A 89 -25.80 -15.78 26.39
N GLN A 90 -26.52 -14.67 26.44
CA GLN A 90 -26.13 -13.43 25.73
C GLN A 90 -24.87 -12.80 26.35
N THR A 91 -24.68 -12.92 27.67
CA THR A 91 -23.44 -12.50 28.35
C THR A 91 -22.22 -13.23 27.77
N ARG A 92 -22.34 -14.54 27.56
CA ARG A 92 -21.29 -15.36 26.93
C ARG A 92 -21.04 -14.96 25.48
N GLU A 93 -22.08 -14.70 24.67
CA GLU A 93 -21.92 -14.24 23.29
C GLU A 93 -21.26 -12.85 23.22
N HIS A 94 -21.63 -11.93 24.11
CA HIS A 94 -21.00 -10.60 24.19
C HIS A 94 -19.51 -10.72 24.57
N LEU A 95 -19.17 -11.53 25.54
CA LEU A 95 -17.76 -11.81 25.90
C LEU A 95 -16.97 -12.40 24.73
N GLN A 96 -17.57 -13.33 23.98
CA GLN A 96 -16.95 -13.87 22.78
C GLN A 96 -16.68 -12.80 21.72
N ILE A 97 -17.61 -11.86 21.50
CA ILE A 97 -17.43 -10.75 20.58
C ILE A 97 -16.32 -9.81 21.07
N LEU A 98 -16.30 -9.47 22.36
CA LEU A 98 -15.22 -8.67 22.96
C LEU A 98 -13.85 -9.30 22.76
N LYS A 99 -13.75 -10.62 22.96
CA LYS A 99 -12.54 -11.41 22.72
C LYS A 99 -12.10 -11.37 21.25
N LEU A 100 -13.04 -11.56 20.32
CA LEU A 100 -12.77 -11.55 18.87
C LEU A 100 -12.32 -10.17 18.38
N LEU A 101 -12.87 -9.11 18.95
CA LEU A 101 -12.49 -7.73 18.68
C LEU A 101 -11.24 -7.32 19.46
N ASN A 102 -10.74 -8.18 20.37
CA ASN A 102 -9.56 -7.96 21.20
C ASN A 102 -9.64 -6.69 22.03
N ILE A 103 -10.79 -6.44 22.65
CA ILE A 103 -10.93 -5.34 23.59
C ILE A 103 -10.01 -5.59 24.78
N PRO A 104 -9.10 -4.63 25.11
CA PRO A 104 -8.02 -4.93 26.04
C PRO A 104 -8.41 -4.92 27.51
N GLN A 105 -9.45 -4.18 27.88
CA GLN A 105 -9.85 -3.93 29.25
C GLN A 105 -11.35 -4.16 29.46
N CYS A 106 -11.73 -4.69 30.61
CA CYS A 106 -13.10 -4.87 31.02
C CYS A 106 -13.26 -4.55 32.52
N VAL A 107 -14.32 -3.81 32.83
CA VAL A 107 -14.82 -3.65 34.20
C VAL A 107 -16.16 -4.36 34.26
N VAL A 108 -16.42 -5.10 35.34
CA VAL A 108 -17.69 -5.81 35.53
C VAL A 108 -18.50 -5.12 36.61
N ALA A 109 -19.73 -4.78 36.27
CA ALA A 109 -20.71 -4.32 37.22
C ALA A 109 -21.72 -5.43 37.53
N VAL A 110 -21.72 -5.93 38.75
CA VAL A 110 -22.79 -6.81 39.26
C VAL A 110 -23.93 -5.90 39.64
N SER A 111 -24.97 -5.88 38.83
CA SER A 111 -26.14 -4.99 39.02
C SER A 111 -27.24 -5.65 39.84
N LYS A 112 -28.21 -4.85 40.28
CA LYS A 112 -29.38 -5.28 41.07
C LYS A 112 -28.98 -6.06 42.34
N THR A 113 -27.91 -5.67 43.02
CA THR A 113 -27.46 -6.34 44.26
C THR A 113 -28.47 -6.25 45.40
N ASP A 114 -29.37 -5.32 45.32
CA ASP A 114 -30.56 -5.19 46.21
C ASP A 114 -31.58 -6.34 46.07
N LEU A 115 -31.52 -7.13 45.00
CA LEU A 115 -32.36 -8.30 44.75
C LEU A 115 -31.68 -9.62 45.08
N ALA A 116 -30.41 -9.61 45.49
CA ALA A 116 -29.68 -10.84 45.85
C ALA A 116 -30.23 -11.44 47.14
N GLU A 117 -30.27 -12.75 47.24
CA GLU A 117 -30.78 -13.45 48.41
C GLU A 117 -29.91 -13.21 49.64
N ASP A 118 -28.58 -13.28 49.48
CA ASP A 118 -27.57 -13.05 50.52
C ASP A 118 -26.20 -12.72 49.94
N GLU A 119 -25.19 -12.52 50.81
CA GLU A 119 -23.81 -12.22 50.43
C GLU A 119 -23.10 -13.43 49.78
N GLU A 120 -23.43 -14.67 50.21
CA GLU A 120 -22.83 -15.91 49.67
C GLU A 120 -23.22 -16.07 48.20
N TRP A 121 -24.46 -15.72 47.84
CA TRP A 121 -24.92 -15.72 46.47
C TRP A 121 -24.14 -14.68 45.60
N LEU A 122 -23.90 -13.50 46.11
CA LEU A 122 -23.12 -12.48 45.40
C LEU A 122 -21.66 -12.96 45.15
N ASP A 123 -21.06 -13.64 46.16
CA ASP A 123 -19.73 -14.22 46.02
C ASP A 123 -19.68 -15.30 44.94
N LEU A 124 -20.71 -16.15 44.84
CA LEU A 124 -20.83 -17.16 43.78
C LEU A 124 -20.95 -16.51 42.38
N VAL A 125 -21.78 -15.50 42.26
CA VAL A 125 -21.91 -14.75 40.98
C VAL A 125 -20.58 -14.12 40.57
N GLU A 126 -19.82 -13.56 41.50
CA GLU A 126 -18.47 -13.03 41.21
C GLU A 126 -17.49 -14.12 40.80
N LEU A 127 -17.55 -15.32 41.44
CA LEU A 127 -16.70 -16.44 41.07
C LEU A 127 -16.97 -16.89 39.64
N ASP A 128 -18.24 -17.06 39.27
CA ASP A 128 -18.67 -17.38 37.90
C ASP A 128 -18.21 -16.35 36.89
N ILE A 129 -18.31 -15.05 37.22
CA ILE A 129 -17.82 -13.97 36.38
C ILE A 129 -16.31 -14.08 36.14
N ARG A 130 -15.53 -14.33 37.19
CA ARG A 130 -14.08 -14.50 37.08
C ARG A 130 -13.74 -15.69 36.20
N GLU A 131 -14.44 -16.82 36.35
CA GLU A 131 -14.25 -18.01 35.51
C GLU A 131 -14.48 -17.72 34.03
N ILE A 132 -15.59 -17.07 33.65
CA ILE A 132 -15.89 -16.83 32.23
C ILE A 132 -15.03 -15.72 31.60
N THR A 133 -14.47 -14.83 32.41
CA THR A 133 -13.59 -13.74 31.94
C THR A 133 -12.12 -14.14 31.88
N ASP A 134 -11.77 -15.25 32.54
CA ASP A 134 -10.41 -15.80 32.50
C ASP A 134 -9.98 -16.16 31.08
N GLY A 135 -8.73 -15.89 30.75
CA GLY A 135 -8.17 -16.10 29.41
C GLY A 135 -8.79 -15.22 28.31
N ILE A 136 -9.70 -14.29 28.68
CA ILE A 136 -10.18 -13.21 27.79
C ILE A 136 -9.48 -11.89 28.13
N PHE A 137 -9.48 -11.50 29.40
CA PHE A 137 -8.84 -10.30 29.90
C PHE A 137 -7.70 -10.68 30.87
N LYS A 138 -6.69 -9.81 31.00
CA LYS A 138 -5.57 -10.03 31.93
C LYS A 138 -6.03 -9.99 33.38
N SER A 139 -6.96 -9.10 33.67
CA SER A 139 -7.64 -8.95 34.96
C SER A 139 -8.97 -8.23 34.73
N VAL A 140 -9.93 -8.51 35.59
CA VAL A 140 -11.21 -7.79 35.65
C VAL A 140 -11.42 -7.25 37.04
N ASP A 141 -11.87 -6.02 37.12
CA ASP A 141 -12.36 -5.44 38.37
C ASP A 141 -13.87 -5.64 38.42
N VAL A 142 -14.37 -6.12 39.53
CA VAL A 142 -15.80 -6.41 39.74
C VAL A 142 -16.31 -5.47 40.82
N ILE A 143 -17.37 -4.72 40.50
CA ILE A 143 -18.03 -3.79 41.43
C ILE A 143 -19.50 -4.18 41.57
N ARG A 144 -19.94 -4.34 42.82
CA ARG A 144 -21.34 -4.58 43.17
C ARG A 144 -22.12 -3.28 43.11
N THR A 145 -23.23 -3.25 42.38
CA THR A 145 -24.01 -2.01 42.16
C THR A 145 -25.51 -2.24 42.30
N SER A 146 -26.18 -1.25 42.82
CA SER A 146 -27.64 -1.14 42.76
C SER A 146 -28.04 0.30 42.39
N VAL A 147 -28.76 0.43 41.29
CA VAL A 147 -29.31 1.73 40.89
C VAL A 147 -30.39 2.23 41.85
N ASN A 148 -31.15 1.28 42.44
CA ASN A 148 -32.24 1.60 43.35
C ASN A 148 -31.73 2.17 44.69
N THR A 149 -30.63 1.60 45.22
CA THR A 149 -30.08 2.02 46.52
C THR A 149 -28.90 2.99 46.39
N GLY A 150 -28.34 3.12 45.18
CA GLY A 150 -27.14 3.95 44.92
C GLY A 150 -25.81 3.27 45.28
N VAL A 151 -25.83 2.06 45.81
CA VAL A 151 -24.62 1.31 46.21
C VAL A 151 -23.69 1.09 45.00
N GLY A 152 -22.42 1.33 45.18
CA GLY A 152 -21.37 1.06 44.19
C GLY A 152 -21.34 1.99 42.98
N ILE A 153 -22.33 2.88 42.79
CA ILE A 153 -22.39 3.74 41.59
C ILE A 153 -21.20 4.73 41.53
N ALA A 154 -20.89 5.39 42.65
CA ALA A 154 -19.78 6.33 42.73
C ALA A 154 -18.44 5.62 42.59
N GLU A 155 -18.29 4.41 43.16
CA GLU A 155 -17.09 3.59 43.05
C GLU A 155 -16.85 3.16 41.61
N LEU A 156 -17.88 2.63 40.93
CA LEU A 156 -17.84 2.27 39.53
C LEU A 156 -17.45 3.45 38.64
N LYS A 157 -18.05 4.63 38.86
CA LYS A 157 -17.72 5.85 38.14
C LYS A 157 -16.24 6.18 38.25
N ASN A 158 -15.71 6.24 39.46
CA ASN A 158 -14.32 6.55 39.76
C ASN A 158 -13.37 5.52 39.09
N LEU A 159 -13.71 4.23 39.18
CA LEU A 159 -12.92 3.17 38.55
C LEU A 159 -12.88 3.31 37.03
N LEU A 160 -14.03 3.56 36.37
CA LEU A 160 -14.08 3.78 34.93
C LEU A 160 -13.24 5.00 34.50
N GLU A 161 -13.28 6.10 35.23
CA GLU A 161 -12.47 7.29 34.98
C GLU A 161 -10.97 7.02 35.16
N GLN A 162 -10.57 6.30 36.21
CA GLN A 162 -9.16 5.90 36.44
C GLN A 162 -8.65 4.99 35.32
N LYS A 163 -9.42 3.98 34.93
CA LYS A 163 -9.04 3.06 33.86
C LYS A 163 -8.95 3.77 32.51
N ALA A 164 -9.80 4.75 32.25
CA ALA A 164 -9.77 5.53 31.00
C ALA A 164 -8.43 6.24 30.79
N VAL A 165 -7.77 6.71 31.88
CA VAL A 165 -6.45 7.35 31.78
C VAL A 165 -5.36 6.38 31.30
N THR A 166 -5.51 5.07 31.55
CA THR A 166 -4.52 4.04 31.22
C THR A 166 -4.74 3.36 29.87
N VAL A 167 -5.77 3.77 29.13
CA VAL A 167 -6.08 3.17 27.82
C VAL A 167 -4.97 3.47 26.80
N ASP A 168 -4.46 2.40 26.20
CA ASP A 168 -3.47 2.49 25.12
C ASP A 168 -4.14 2.93 23.79
N GLN A 169 -3.67 4.03 23.23
CA GLN A 169 -4.11 4.58 21.94
C GLN A 169 -3.25 4.12 20.75
N SER A 170 -2.57 2.99 20.87
CA SER A 170 -1.70 2.42 19.82
C SER A 170 -2.44 2.12 18.50
N THR A 171 -3.77 2.19 18.49
CA THR A 171 -4.62 2.03 17.32
C THR A 171 -4.60 3.23 16.36
N ASN A 172 -4.07 4.38 16.79
CA ASN A 172 -3.97 5.57 15.95
C ASN A 172 -3.07 5.33 14.73
N ARG A 173 -3.63 5.50 13.54
CA ARG A 173 -2.93 5.29 12.26
C ARG A 173 -2.23 6.56 11.74
N GLY A 174 -2.42 7.69 12.42
CA GLY A 174 -1.86 8.98 12.04
C GLY A 174 -2.58 9.71 10.90
N PHE A 175 -3.73 9.23 10.48
CA PHE A 175 -4.63 9.92 9.55
C PHE A 175 -6.09 9.71 9.93
N PHE A 176 -6.94 10.68 9.57
CA PHE A 176 -8.35 10.70 9.96
C PHE A 176 -9.14 9.53 9.39
N ARG A 177 -9.91 8.87 10.29
CA ARG A 177 -10.93 7.86 9.98
C ARG A 177 -12.11 8.03 10.94
N LEU A 178 -13.34 8.06 10.40
CA LEU A 178 -14.58 8.05 11.18
C LEU A 178 -15.52 7.01 10.59
N GLN A 179 -15.95 6.05 11.40
CA GLN A 179 -16.94 5.05 11.02
C GLN A 179 -18.36 5.58 11.22
N VAL A 180 -19.11 5.68 10.12
CA VAL A 180 -20.48 6.23 10.14
C VAL A 180 -21.46 5.21 10.69
N ASP A 181 -22.17 5.58 11.75
CA ASP A 181 -23.23 4.77 12.35
C ASP A 181 -24.64 5.28 12.03
N ARG A 182 -24.82 6.59 11.82
CA ARG A 182 -26.11 7.19 11.42
C ARG A 182 -25.90 8.26 10.35
N VAL A 183 -26.93 8.44 9.51
CA VAL A 183 -26.96 9.47 8.47
C VAL A 183 -28.33 10.09 8.45
N PHE A 184 -28.40 11.40 8.49
CA PHE A 184 -29.66 12.15 8.39
C PHE A 184 -29.46 13.42 7.56
N SER A 185 -30.54 13.97 7.07
CA SER A 185 -30.57 15.29 6.42
C SER A 185 -31.23 16.29 7.37
N MET A 186 -30.62 17.45 7.50
CA MET A 186 -31.18 18.58 8.22
C MET A 186 -31.53 19.69 7.23
N ALA A 187 -32.74 20.27 7.35
CA ALA A 187 -33.16 21.39 6.52
C ALA A 187 -32.14 22.53 6.61
N GLY A 188 -31.63 23.02 5.47
CA GLY A 188 -30.61 24.08 5.40
C GLY A 188 -29.14 23.62 5.63
N PHE A 189 -28.90 22.45 6.20
CA PHE A 189 -27.57 21.96 6.52
C PHE A 189 -27.06 20.86 5.55
N GLY A 190 -27.97 20.15 4.88
CA GLY A 190 -27.62 19.06 3.97
C GLY A 190 -27.38 17.73 4.67
N THR A 191 -26.41 16.94 4.22
CA THR A 191 -26.11 15.60 4.75
C THR A 191 -25.25 15.70 6.01
N VAL A 192 -25.77 15.15 7.11
CA VAL A 192 -25.06 15.02 8.39
C VAL A 192 -24.83 13.55 8.69
N THR A 193 -23.61 13.21 9.04
CA THR A 193 -23.20 11.85 9.44
C THR A 193 -22.75 11.86 10.88
N THR A 194 -23.14 10.86 11.65
CA THR A 194 -22.56 10.65 12.99
C THR A 194 -21.69 9.41 13.03
N GLY A 195 -20.70 9.42 13.88
CA GLY A 195 -19.80 8.30 14.07
C GLY A 195 -18.72 8.57 15.11
N THR A 196 -17.93 7.54 15.39
CA THR A 196 -16.76 7.66 16.27
C THR A 196 -15.50 7.82 15.42
N VAL A 197 -14.64 8.77 15.79
CA VAL A 197 -13.33 8.94 15.21
C VAL A 197 -12.42 7.82 15.72
N ILE A 198 -12.01 6.92 14.82
CA ILE A 198 -11.21 5.74 15.15
C ILE A 198 -9.71 5.94 14.86
N SER A 199 -9.33 7.06 14.25
CA SER A 199 -7.93 7.42 13.98
C SER A 199 -7.83 8.88 13.56
N GLY A 200 -6.70 9.53 13.90
CA GLY A 200 -6.33 10.88 13.48
C GLY A 200 -7.24 11.97 14.02
N ASP A 201 -7.24 13.09 13.32
CA ASP A 201 -8.03 14.27 13.61
C ASP A 201 -8.69 14.85 12.35
N LEU A 202 -9.80 15.56 12.53
CA LEU A 202 -10.53 16.25 11.47
C LEU A 202 -10.81 17.70 11.89
N LYS A 203 -10.51 18.64 10.98
CA LYS A 203 -10.81 20.07 11.16
C LYS A 203 -11.97 20.50 10.27
N LYS A 204 -12.78 21.45 10.75
CA LYS A 204 -13.79 22.14 9.96
C LYS A 204 -13.14 22.77 8.72
N GLY A 205 -13.78 22.66 7.57
CA GLY A 205 -13.26 23.13 6.28
C GLY A 205 -12.41 22.13 5.52
N SER A 206 -11.99 21.01 6.15
CA SER A 206 -11.25 19.94 5.49
C SER A 206 -12.07 19.25 4.40
N THR A 207 -11.39 18.59 3.46
CA THR A 207 -12.01 17.65 2.52
C THR A 207 -11.82 16.23 3.02
N VAL A 208 -12.84 15.40 2.88
CA VAL A 208 -12.81 13.96 3.21
C VAL A 208 -13.28 13.12 2.03
N ASP A 209 -12.78 11.89 1.95
CA ASP A 209 -13.37 10.87 1.09
C ASP A 209 -14.50 10.16 1.85
N VAL A 210 -15.65 10.05 1.19
CA VAL A 210 -16.79 9.25 1.66
C VAL A 210 -16.73 7.89 0.96
N LEU A 211 -16.46 6.85 1.71
CA LEU A 211 -16.27 5.49 1.23
C LEU A 211 -17.44 4.60 1.70
N PRO A 212 -17.82 3.60 0.88
CA PRO A 212 -17.18 3.05 -0.31
C PRO A 212 -17.50 3.78 -1.63
N GLY A 213 -18.23 4.87 -1.66
CA GLY A 213 -18.60 5.61 -2.89
C GLY A 213 -17.43 6.35 -3.58
N ASN A 214 -16.29 6.52 -2.91
CA ASN A 214 -15.15 7.33 -3.36
C ASN A 214 -15.55 8.77 -3.71
N ILE A 215 -16.46 9.36 -2.93
CA ILE A 215 -16.99 10.71 -3.14
C ILE A 215 -16.19 11.68 -2.27
N LYS A 216 -15.72 12.78 -2.85
CA LYS A 216 -15.09 13.86 -2.08
C LYS A 216 -16.17 14.78 -1.52
N ALA A 217 -16.13 15.02 -0.23
CA ALA A 217 -17.04 15.93 0.46
C ALA A 217 -16.26 16.97 1.28
N LYS A 218 -16.78 18.19 1.36
CA LYS A 218 -16.22 19.23 2.22
C LYS A 218 -16.94 19.27 3.57
N VAL A 219 -16.19 19.32 4.65
CA VAL A 219 -16.70 19.43 6.02
C VAL A 219 -17.14 20.88 6.28
N ARG A 220 -18.44 21.12 6.37
CA ARG A 220 -19.03 22.44 6.66
C ARG A 220 -19.08 22.78 8.14
N GLY A 221 -19.33 21.77 8.97
CA GLY A 221 -19.45 21.90 10.41
C GLY A 221 -19.14 20.59 11.09
N ILE A 222 -18.73 20.68 12.32
CA ILE A 222 -18.48 19.53 13.20
C ILE A 222 -19.13 19.84 14.55
N GLN A 223 -19.86 18.87 15.08
CA GLN A 223 -20.37 18.92 16.45
C GLN A 223 -19.84 17.72 17.24
N SER A 224 -19.48 17.97 18.48
CA SER A 224 -19.16 16.95 19.47
C SER A 224 -19.83 17.34 20.78
N HIS A 225 -20.39 16.37 21.51
CA HIS A 225 -21.14 16.61 22.74
C HIS A 225 -22.31 17.64 22.59
N GLY A 226 -22.92 17.71 21.38
CA GLY A 226 -23.99 18.67 21.09
C GLY A 226 -23.52 20.11 20.85
N LEU A 227 -22.21 20.37 20.90
CA LEU A 227 -21.62 21.70 20.72
C LEU A 227 -20.86 21.77 19.38
N ASP A 228 -20.91 22.94 18.74
CA ASP A 228 -20.10 23.22 17.56
C ASP A 228 -18.60 23.30 17.93
N VAL A 229 -17.77 22.53 17.23
CA VAL A 229 -16.32 22.47 17.47
C VAL A 229 -15.53 22.73 16.19
N GLN A 230 -14.29 23.20 16.32
CA GLN A 230 -13.39 23.42 15.18
C GLN A 230 -12.69 22.15 14.71
N SER A 231 -12.52 21.18 15.60
CA SER A 231 -11.86 19.90 15.29
C SER A 231 -12.33 18.79 16.22
N VAL A 232 -12.17 17.56 15.74
CA VAL A 232 -12.36 16.33 16.53
C VAL A 232 -11.17 15.39 16.31
N GLN A 233 -10.91 14.53 17.28
CA GLN A 233 -9.77 13.63 17.33
C GLN A 233 -10.18 12.20 17.68
N LEU A 234 -9.20 11.28 17.66
CA LEU A 234 -9.39 9.88 18.04
C LEU A 234 -10.17 9.75 19.36
N GLY A 235 -11.22 8.93 19.34
CA GLY A 235 -12.12 8.67 20.45
C GLY A 235 -13.35 9.60 20.49
N ASP A 236 -13.34 10.73 19.78
CA ASP A 236 -14.48 11.64 19.76
C ASP A 236 -15.66 11.03 19.02
N ARG A 237 -16.85 11.26 19.60
CA ARG A 237 -18.08 11.11 18.87
C ARG A 237 -18.42 12.41 18.16
N ALA A 238 -18.52 12.32 16.84
CA ALA A 238 -18.70 13.50 16.00
C ALA A 238 -19.95 13.41 15.13
N ALA A 239 -20.66 14.54 15.01
CA ALA A 239 -21.61 14.81 13.94
C ALA A 239 -20.92 15.71 12.90
N VAL A 240 -20.75 15.20 11.69
CA VAL A 240 -20.03 15.88 10.60
C VAL A 240 -21.01 16.28 9.51
N ASN A 241 -21.12 17.58 9.28
CA ASN A 241 -21.94 18.14 8.21
C ASN A 241 -21.11 18.16 6.91
N LEU A 242 -21.61 17.46 5.90
CA LEU A 242 -20.94 17.26 4.62
C LEU A 242 -21.62 18.06 3.50
N SER A 243 -20.84 18.69 2.65
CA SER A 243 -21.32 19.28 1.40
C SER A 243 -20.75 18.55 0.19
N GLY A 244 -21.52 18.56 -0.91
CA GLY A 244 -21.13 17.87 -2.14
C GLY A 244 -21.45 16.38 -2.16
N VAL A 245 -22.26 15.90 -1.18
CA VAL A 245 -22.71 14.51 -1.15
C VAL A 245 -24.19 14.44 -0.75
N ASP A 246 -24.96 13.65 -1.49
CA ASP A 246 -26.36 13.38 -1.18
C ASP A 246 -26.48 12.33 -0.06
N LYS A 247 -27.55 12.42 0.74
CA LYS A 247 -27.83 11.48 1.84
C LYS A 247 -27.81 10.02 1.37
N ASP A 248 -28.38 9.74 0.21
CA ASP A 248 -28.51 8.36 -0.33
C ASP A 248 -27.17 7.74 -0.74
N LYS A 249 -26.11 8.55 -0.82
CA LYS A 249 -24.73 8.10 -1.11
C LYS A 249 -23.94 7.73 0.14
N VAL A 250 -24.48 8.04 1.32
CA VAL A 250 -23.85 7.76 2.62
C VAL A 250 -24.81 6.93 3.45
N PHE A 251 -24.32 5.88 4.06
CA PHE A 251 -25.15 4.95 4.83
C PHE A 251 -24.36 4.41 6.03
N ARG A 252 -25.05 3.78 6.98
CA ARG A 252 -24.39 3.07 8.06
C ARG A 252 -23.42 2.02 7.50
N GLY A 253 -22.17 2.06 7.90
CA GLY A 253 -21.08 1.28 7.34
C GLY A 253 -20.24 2.03 6.30
N SER A 254 -20.61 3.27 5.96
CA SER A 254 -19.71 4.19 5.29
C SER A 254 -18.58 4.64 6.22
N GLU A 255 -17.50 5.11 5.66
CA GLU A 255 -16.37 5.67 6.41
C GLU A 255 -15.95 7.00 5.80
N LEU A 256 -15.72 8.00 6.65
CA LEU A 256 -15.06 9.24 6.27
C LEU A 256 -13.57 9.09 6.53
N ALA A 257 -12.76 9.39 5.54
CA ALA A 257 -11.31 9.27 5.65
C ALA A 257 -10.58 10.45 5.02
N LEU A 258 -9.31 10.65 5.42
CA LEU A 258 -8.43 11.60 4.74
C LEU A 258 -8.29 11.20 3.26
N PRO A 259 -8.39 12.16 2.32
CA PRO A 259 -8.39 11.84 0.90
C PRO A 259 -7.20 11.01 0.45
N GLY A 260 -7.49 9.94 -0.31
CA GLY A 260 -6.48 9.05 -0.89
C GLY A 260 -5.85 8.03 0.07
N LYS A 261 -6.14 8.06 1.38
CA LYS A 261 -5.54 7.13 2.36
C LYS A 261 -6.22 5.75 2.41
N LEU A 262 -7.48 5.68 2.05
CA LEU A 262 -8.24 4.43 1.99
C LEU A 262 -8.89 4.26 0.61
N LYS A 263 -9.26 3.03 0.31
CA LYS A 263 -9.96 2.68 -0.94
C LYS A 263 -11.12 1.74 -0.66
N SER A 264 -12.15 1.80 -1.50
CA SER A 264 -13.20 0.79 -1.55
C SER A 264 -12.63 -0.54 -2.01
N ILE A 265 -12.97 -1.61 -1.31
CA ILE A 265 -12.52 -2.96 -1.59
C ILE A 265 -13.69 -3.93 -1.74
N LYS A 266 -13.49 -4.97 -2.56
CA LYS A 266 -14.41 -6.12 -2.70
C LYS A 266 -13.83 -7.42 -2.19
N LYS A 267 -12.57 -7.40 -1.75
CA LYS A 267 -11.92 -8.56 -1.14
C LYS A 267 -10.76 -8.11 -0.25
N PHE A 268 -10.45 -8.93 0.74
CA PHE A 268 -9.27 -8.75 1.58
C PHE A 268 -8.77 -10.10 2.09
N THR A 269 -7.50 -10.17 2.44
CA THR A 269 -6.89 -11.31 3.12
C THR A 269 -6.95 -11.07 4.62
N ALA A 270 -7.30 -12.09 5.38
CA ALA A 270 -7.46 -12.01 6.83
C ALA A 270 -6.91 -13.26 7.53
N HIS A 271 -6.48 -13.09 8.78
CA HIS A 271 -6.31 -14.17 9.73
C HIS A 271 -7.61 -14.33 10.51
N ILE A 272 -8.21 -15.51 10.47
CA ILE A 272 -9.44 -15.80 11.21
C ILE A 272 -9.19 -16.82 12.31
N LYS A 273 -9.96 -16.70 13.40
CA LYS A 273 -10.07 -17.67 14.48
C LYS A 273 -11.54 -18.05 14.63
N LEU A 274 -11.84 -19.36 14.54
CA LEU A 274 -13.19 -19.83 14.79
C LEU A 274 -13.42 -20.01 16.30
N ALA A 275 -14.65 -19.80 16.71
CA ALA A 275 -15.08 -20.01 18.08
C ALA A 275 -14.97 -21.50 18.45
N SER A 276 -14.53 -21.80 19.67
CA SER A 276 -14.39 -23.19 20.16
C SER A 276 -15.74 -23.89 20.30
N GLU A 277 -16.79 -23.14 20.60
CA GLU A 277 -18.15 -23.63 20.83
C GLU A 277 -18.94 -23.83 19.53
N MET A 278 -18.34 -23.57 18.38
CA MET A 278 -19.02 -23.71 17.10
C MET A 278 -19.34 -25.18 16.80
N LYS A 279 -20.62 -25.52 16.64
CA LYS A 279 -21.11 -26.88 16.39
C LYS A 279 -20.77 -27.42 15.00
N LYS A 280 -20.48 -26.54 14.03
CA LYS A 280 -20.24 -26.89 12.61
C LYS A 280 -18.93 -26.31 12.12
N GLU A 281 -18.24 -27.03 11.23
CA GLU A 281 -17.05 -26.56 10.52
C GLU A 281 -17.37 -25.43 9.54
N LEU A 282 -16.40 -24.55 9.29
CA LEU A 282 -16.47 -23.54 8.22
C LEU A 282 -15.98 -24.18 6.92
N LYS A 283 -16.81 -24.20 5.89
CA LYS A 283 -16.49 -24.79 4.58
C LYS A 283 -15.89 -23.76 3.61
N HIS A 284 -15.07 -24.24 2.70
CA HIS A 284 -14.58 -23.45 1.58
C HIS A 284 -15.77 -22.94 0.73
N HIS A 285 -15.72 -21.68 0.29
CA HIS A 285 -16.79 -20.94 -0.38
C HIS A 285 -18.09 -20.73 0.43
N GLN A 286 -18.08 -21.05 1.73
CA GLN A 286 -19.25 -20.79 2.57
C GLN A 286 -19.57 -19.31 2.60
N ARG A 287 -20.85 -18.98 2.48
CA ARG A 287 -21.40 -17.63 2.62
C ARG A 287 -21.53 -17.27 4.08
N VAL A 288 -20.94 -16.15 4.47
CA VAL A 288 -20.92 -15.64 5.85
C VAL A 288 -21.28 -14.16 5.89
N ARG A 289 -21.67 -13.67 7.06
CA ARG A 289 -21.76 -12.24 7.36
C ARG A 289 -20.46 -11.77 8.00
N VAL A 290 -19.92 -10.70 7.46
CA VAL A 290 -18.73 -10.01 7.98
C VAL A 290 -19.20 -8.70 8.61
N HIS A 291 -19.00 -8.55 9.90
CA HIS A 291 -19.21 -7.31 10.63
C HIS A 291 -17.85 -6.64 10.81
N LEU A 292 -17.64 -5.53 10.10
CA LEU A 292 -16.39 -4.77 10.09
C LEU A 292 -16.69 -3.31 10.41
N GLY A 293 -16.30 -2.85 11.61
CA GLY A 293 -16.75 -1.57 12.13
C GLY A 293 -18.27 -1.49 12.15
N THR A 294 -18.84 -0.41 11.61
CA THR A 294 -20.29 -0.24 11.51
C THR A 294 -20.92 -0.94 10.29
N ALA A 295 -20.10 -1.52 9.41
CA ALA A 295 -20.56 -2.21 8.20
C ALA A 295 -20.92 -3.67 8.46
N GLU A 296 -21.99 -4.14 7.79
CA GLU A 296 -22.33 -5.56 7.64
C GLU A 296 -22.33 -5.91 6.14
N VAL A 297 -21.46 -6.85 5.75
CA VAL A 297 -21.33 -7.26 4.35
C VAL A 297 -21.33 -8.78 4.26
N LEU A 298 -22.03 -9.32 3.26
CA LEU A 298 -21.96 -10.74 2.95
C LEU A 298 -20.68 -11.06 2.17
N ALA A 299 -20.07 -12.18 2.51
CA ALA A 299 -18.82 -12.62 1.91
C ALA A 299 -18.78 -14.13 1.66
N ARG A 300 -17.94 -14.56 0.72
CA ARG A 300 -17.54 -15.96 0.54
C ARG A 300 -16.14 -16.17 1.06
N VAL A 301 -15.96 -17.24 1.86
CA VAL A 301 -14.68 -17.55 2.50
C VAL A 301 -13.86 -18.49 1.63
N HIS A 302 -12.65 -18.08 1.25
CA HIS A 302 -11.69 -18.91 0.51
C HIS A 302 -10.60 -19.40 1.46
N LEU A 303 -10.61 -20.69 1.79
CA LEU A 303 -9.75 -21.35 2.78
C LEU A 303 -8.38 -21.77 2.20
N SER A 304 -7.75 -20.98 1.37
CA SER A 304 -6.35 -21.12 0.91
C SER A 304 -5.80 -22.55 0.86
N GLY A 305 -6.47 -23.43 0.08
CA GLY A 305 -6.09 -24.84 -0.10
C GLY A 305 -6.73 -25.84 0.88
N LYS A 306 -7.46 -25.38 1.89
CA LYS A 306 -8.23 -26.27 2.80
C LYS A 306 -9.68 -26.39 2.35
N LYS A 307 -10.29 -27.56 2.48
CA LYS A 307 -11.72 -27.76 2.19
C LYS A 307 -12.61 -27.26 3.32
N LYS A 308 -12.11 -27.31 4.55
CA LYS A 308 -12.85 -26.96 5.76
C LYS A 308 -11.89 -26.48 6.86
N LEU A 309 -12.41 -25.70 7.81
CA LEU A 309 -11.74 -25.28 9.02
C LEU A 309 -12.59 -25.69 10.23
N LEU A 310 -11.96 -26.34 11.20
CA LEU A 310 -12.62 -26.84 12.40
C LEU A 310 -12.82 -25.74 13.45
N SER A 311 -13.78 -25.95 14.38
CA SER A 311 -13.98 -25.03 15.51
C SER A 311 -12.70 -24.88 16.33
N GLY A 312 -12.47 -23.69 16.91
CA GLY A 312 -11.27 -23.35 17.65
C GLY A 312 -9.99 -23.14 16.80
N SER A 313 -10.01 -23.56 15.52
CA SER A 313 -8.85 -23.44 14.64
C SER A 313 -8.66 -22.03 14.06
N THR A 314 -7.42 -21.75 13.63
CA THR A 314 -7.06 -20.50 12.93
C THR A 314 -6.63 -20.79 11.50
N ALA A 315 -6.81 -19.82 10.61
CA ALA A 315 -6.30 -19.86 9.24
C ALA A 315 -6.21 -18.47 8.63
N ASN A 316 -5.29 -18.31 7.68
CA ASN A 316 -5.33 -17.20 6.75
C ASN A 316 -6.28 -17.52 5.59
N VAL A 317 -7.15 -16.59 5.26
CA VAL A 317 -8.22 -16.76 4.27
C VAL A 317 -8.35 -15.50 3.41
N ASN A 318 -8.94 -15.67 2.23
CA ASN A 318 -9.49 -14.54 1.48
C ASN A 318 -11.00 -14.46 1.70
N LEU A 319 -11.50 -13.25 1.85
CA LEU A 319 -12.92 -12.94 1.92
C LEU A 319 -13.32 -12.15 0.67
N ASP A 320 -14.13 -12.76 -0.17
CA ASP A 320 -14.73 -12.10 -1.35
C ASP A 320 -16.09 -11.52 -0.96
N LEU A 321 -16.19 -10.19 -0.97
CA LEU A 321 -17.34 -9.43 -0.50
C LEU A 321 -18.39 -9.27 -1.61
N GLU A 322 -19.66 -9.44 -1.30
CA GLU A 322 -20.76 -9.23 -2.25
C GLU A 322 -21.00 -7.75 -2.55
N LYS A 323 -20.63 -6.85 -1.63
CA LYS A 323 -20.66 -5.39 -1.80
C LYS A 323 -19.33 -4.79 -1.41
N SER A 324 -18.99 -3.67 -2.02
CA SER A 324 -17.80 -2.91 -1.62
C SER A 324 -17.93 -2.40 -0.20
N THR A 325 -16.83 -2.45 0.54
CA THR A 325 -16.69 -1.86 1.88
C THR A 325 -15.33 -1.19 2.02
N VAL A 326 -15.00 -0.76 3.22
CA VAL A 326 -13.71 -0.17 3.58
C VAL A 326 -13.07 -1.06 4.63
N ALA A 327 -11.80 -1.35 4.46
CA ALA A 327 -10.99 -2.02 5.48
C ALA A 327 -9.55 -1.53 5.40
N ALA A 328 -8.86 -1.59 6.53
CA ALA A 328 -7.44 -1.35 6.62
C ALA A 328 -6.73 -2.53 7.28
N SER A 329 -5.44 -2.73 6.96
CA SER A 329 -4.61 -3.75 7.60
C SER A 329 -4.64 -3.57 9.12
N GLY A 330 -4.94 -4.65 9.86
CA GLY A 330 -5.12 -4.63 11.32
C GLY A 330 -6.55 -4.33 11.81
N ASP A 331 -7.49 -3.97 10.92
CA ASP A 331 -8.90 -3.84 11.33
C ASP A 331 -9.45 -5.21 11.76
N ARG A 332 -10.25 -5.24 12.83
CA ARG A 332 -10.85 -6.44 13.37
C ARG A 332 -12.29 -6.58 12.90
N PHE A 333 -12.74 -7.81 12.77
CA PHE A 333 -14.10 -8.11 12.34
C PHE A 333 -14.64 -9.38 13.01
N VAL A 334 -15.97 -9.47 13.04
CA VAL A 334 -16.69 -10.65 13.52
C VAL A 334 -17.32 -11.38 12.34
N LEU A 335 -17.28 -12.70 12.37
CA LEU A 335 -17.91 -13.60 11.40
C LEU A 335 -19.17 -14.22 12.01
N ARG A 336 -20.28 -14.15 11.26
CA ARG A 336 -21.52 -14.82 11.62
C ARG A 336 -22.03 -15.68 10.47
N THR A 337 -22.76 -16.72 10.77
CA THR A 337 -23.47 -17.53 9.75
C THR A 337 -24.49 -16.67 9.01
N TYR A 338 -24.77 -17.05 7.76
CA TYR A 338 -25.81 -16.38 6.98
C TYR A 338 -27.21 -16.61 7.60
N SER A 339 -27.55 -17.86 7.94
CA SER A 339 -28.78 -18.26 8.60
C SER A 339 -28.63 -19.65 9.25
N PRO A 340 -29.06 -19.85 10.51
CA PRO A 340 -29.39 -18.81 11.48
C PRO A 340 -28.21 -17.90 11.79
N MET A 341 -28.45 -16.69 12.30
CA MET A 341 -27.39 -15.71 12.57
C MET A 341 -26.70 -16.02 13.91
N THR A 342 -25.67 -16.85 13.87
CA THR A 342 -24.83 -17.16 15.05
C THR A 342 -23.40 -16.70 14.83
N THR A 343 -22.74 -16.20 15.87
CA THR A 343 -21.33 -15.84 15.85
C THR A 343 -20.49 -17.11 15.72
N ILE A 344 -19.65 -17.19 14.68
CA ILE A 344 -18.81 -18.35 14.38
C ILE A 344 -17.32 -18.10 14.57
N GLY A 345 -16.94 -16.85 14.72
CA GLY A 345 -15.54 -16.48 14.88
C GLY A 345 -15.32 -15.01 14.51
N GLY A 346 -14.08 -14.66 14.32
CA GLY A 346 -13.67 -13.33 13.90
C GLY A 346 -12.24 -13.34 13.40
N GLY A 347 -11.69 -12.19 13.13
CA GLY A 347 -10.33 -12.10 12.63
C GLY A 347 -9.79 -10.70 12.50
N THR A 348 -8.61 -10.63 11.91
CA THR A 348 -7.88 -9.39 11.63
C THR A 348 -7.58 -9.32 10.14
N VAL A 349 -7.81 -8.17 9.53
CA VAL A 349 -7.42 -7.89 8.15
C VAL A 349 -5.90 -7.87 8.05
N LEU A 350 -5.32 -8.73 7.22
CA LEU A 350 -3.88 -8.76 6.98
C LEU A 350 -3.49 -7.79 5.88
N THR A 351 -4.19 -7.84 4.74
CA THR A 351 -3.97 -6.93 3.62
C THR A 351 -5.21 -6.80 2.76
N THR A 352 -5.36 -5.64 2.11
CA THR A 352 -6.46 -5.31 1.19
C THR A 352 -6.10 -5.48 -0.28
N PHE A 353 -4.91 -6.01 -0.56
CA PHE A 353 -4.40 -6.27 -1.91
C PHE A 353 -3.71 -7.62 -2.00
N ILE A 354 -3.57 -8.13 -3.22
CA ILE A 354 -2.80 -9.34 -3.53
C ILE A 354 -1.81 -8.96 -4.64
N PRO A 355 -0.50 -9.25 -4.49
CA PRO A 355 0.50 -8.99 -5.52
C PRO A 355 0.18 -9.74 -6.81
N LYS A 356 0.53 -9.14 -7.95
CA LYS A 356 0.41 -9.83 -9.25
C LYS A 356 1.46 -10.95 -9.35
N GLY A 357 1.08 -12.06 -9.98
CA GLY A 357 2.02 -13.15 -10.27
C GLY A 357 2.27 -14.14 -9.13
N VAL A 358 1.72 -13.90 -7.92
CA VAL A 358 1.82 -14.87 -6.80
C VAL A 358 0.83 -16.01 -6.95
N LYS A 359 1.21 -17.20 -6.45
CA LYS A 359 0.26 -18.31 -6.26
C LYS A 359 -0.61 -17.99 -5.04
N VAL A 360 -1.82 -17.47 -5.26
CA VAL A 360 -2.68 -16.87 -4.23
C VAL A 360 -2.81 -17.72 -2.98
N ASN A 361 -3.17 -19.01 -3.11
CA ASN A 361 -3.42 -19.87 -1.94
C ASN A 361 -2.17 -20.06 -1.06
N SER A 362 -1.02 -20.33 -1.65
CA SER A 362 0.24 -20.50 -0.90
C SER A 362 0.72 -19.17 -0.32
N TRP A 363 0.58 -18.07 -1.06
CA TRP A 363 0.95 -16.75 -0.59
C TRP A 363 0.09 -16.33 0.63
N VAL A 364 -1.23 -16.48 0.53
CA VAL A 364 -2.16 -16.16 1.64
C VAL A 364 -1.86 -17.01 2.88
N SER A 365 -1.65 -18.32 2.69
CA SER A 365 -1.34 -19.22 3.81
C SER A 365 -0.04 -18.88 4.54
N ALA A 366 0.93 -18.30 3.83
CA ALA A 366 2.25 -17.99 4.37
C ALA A 366 2.33 -16.62 5.06
N LEU A 367 1.33 -15.72 4.87
CA LEU A 367 1.37 -14.40 5.49
C LEU A 367 1.40 -14.46 7.01
N ASP A 368 2.31 -13.71 7.60
CA ASP A 368 2.43 -13.62 9.06
C ASP A 368 1.33 -12.72 9.65
N VAL A 369 0.91 -13.07 10.87
CA VAL A 369 -0.06 -12.27 11.63
C VAL A 369 0.62 -11.03 12.22
N ASP A 370 1.89 -11.13 12.61
CA ASP A 370 2.68 -9.98 13.05
C ASP A 370 2.87 -8.99 11.90
N PRO A 371 2.50 -7.71 12.07
CA PRO A 371 2.56 -6.71 11.01
C PRO A 371 3.97 -6.42 10.51
N VAL A 372 5.01 -6.60 11.36
CA VAL A 372 6.40 -6.36 10.99
C VAL A 372 6.91 -7.49 10.10
N GLN A 373 6.72 -8.75 10.53
CA GLN A 373 7.11 -9.92 9.74
C GLN A 373 6.34 -9.99 8.41
N ARG A 374 5.06 -9.67 8.46
CA ARG A 374 4.24 -9.55 7.24
C ARG A 374 4.76 -8.47 6.29
N PHE A 375 5.25 -7.34 6.80
CA PHE A 375 5.80 -6.28 5.97
C PHE A 375 7.00 -6.76 5.15
N GLU A 376 7.93 -7.52 5.74
CA GLU A 376 9.05 -8.14 5.02
C GLU A 376 8.56 -9.08 3.90
N GLN A 377 7.58 -9.95 4.20
CA GLN A 377 6.99 -10.85 3.21
C GLN A 377 6.30 -10.09 2.05
N LEU A 378 5.66 -8.95 2.36
CA LEU A 378 5.08 -8.07 1.36
C LEU A 378 6.15 -7.43 0.49
N VAL A 379 7.24 -6.92 1.07
CA VAL A 379 8.38 -6.37 0.31
C VAL A 379 8.94 -7.42 -0.65
N ASP A 380 9.20 -8.63 -0.19
CA ASP A 380 9.69 -9.74 -1.01
C ASP A 380 8.72 -10.12 -2.16
N SER A 381 7.43 -9.93 -1.95
CA SER A 381 6.40 -10.22 -2.98
C SER A 381 6.38 -9.23 -4.15
N PHE A 382 7.06 -8.09 -4.03
CA PHE A 382 7.16 -7.05 -5.06
C PHE A 382 8.56 -6.93 -5.66
N SER A 383 9.28 -8.03 -5.79
CA SER A 383 10.68 -8.09 -6.22
C SER A 383 10.98 -7.43 -7.57
N THR A 384 10.00 -7.42 -8.50
CA THR A 384 10.16 -6.75 -9.81
C THR A 384 9.77 -5.28 -9.82
N GLN A 385 8.99 -4.86 -8.82
CA GLN A 385 8.49 -3.50 -8.67
C GLN A 385 8.49 -3.11 -7.19
N PRO A 386 9.65 -2.95 -6.55
CA PRO A 386 9.71 -2.46 -5.18
C PRO A 386 9.11 -1.06 -5.07
N TYR A 387 8.48 -0.79 -3.93
CA TYR A 387 7.79 0.46 -3.65
C TYR A 387 8.60 1.37 -2.74
N THR A 388 8.28 2.66 -2.79
CA THR A 388 8.81 3.68 -1.89
C THR A 388 8.19 3.56 -0.49
N ILE A 389 8.80 4.23 0.50
CA ILE A 389 8.29 4.31 1.87
C ILE A 389 6.84 4.81 1.88
N SER A 390 6.54 5.89 1.16
CA SER A 390 5.18 6.46 1.11
C SER A 390 4.17 5.55 0.42
N GLU A 391 4.57 4.81 -0.63
CA GLU A 391 3.71 3.80 -1.26
C GLU A 391 3.43 2.64 -0.30
N TRP A 392 4.44 2.18 0.45
CA TRP A 392 4.27 1.17 1.49
C TRP A 392 3.37 1.64 2.64
N ALA A 393 3.52 2.91 3.06
CA ALA A 393 2.64 3.52 4.07
C ALA A 393 1.18 3.53 3.59
N LEU A 394 0.94 3.88 2.32
CA LEU A 394 -0.38 3.85 1.71
C LEU A 394 -0.95 2.42 1.63
N LEU A 395 -0.15 1.43 1.18
CA LEU A 395 -0.58 0.04 1.06
C LEU A 395 -0.90 -0.62 2.42
N ASN A 396 -0.17 -0.26 3.47
CA ASN A 396 -0.39 -0.76 4.83
C ASN A 396 -1.32 0.16 5.66
N GLN A 397 -1.85 1.22 5.08
CA GLN A 397 -2.72 2.21 5.71
C GLN A 397 -2.14 2.70 7.05
N CYS A 398 -0.90 3.19 7.01
CA CYS A 398 -0.18 3.74 8.15
C CYS A 398 0.64 4.98 7.75
N THR A 399 1.44 5.53 8.67
CA THR A 399 2.33 6.66 8.39
C THR A 399 3.69 6.20 7.86
N ASP A 400 4.42 7.11 7.21
CA ASP A 400 5.79 6.89 6.73
C ASP A 400 6.73 6.60 7.92
N GLU A 401 6.53 7.24 9.08
CA GLU A 401 7.29 6.98 10.30
C GLU A 401 7.13 5.54 10.81
N LYS A 402 5.92 4.97 10.66
CA LYS A 402 5.67 3.59 11.05
C LYS A 402 6.39 2.61 10.11
N VAL A 403 6.40 2.89 8.81
CA VAL A 403 7.17 2.12 7.82
C VAL A 403 8.66 2.22 8.11
N ASN A 404 9.19 3.40 8.41
CA ASN A 404 10.60 3.60 8.78
C ASN A 404 10.99 2.79 10.02
N LYS A 405 10.12 2.71 11.04
CA LYS A 405 10.35 1.84 12.22
C LYS A 405 10.43 0.37 11.82
N TRP A 406 9.61 -0.09 10.87
CA TRP A 406 9.67 -1.47 10.37
C TRP A 406 10.95 -1.73 9.57
N ILE A 407 11.35 -0.80 8.70
CA ILE A 407 12.60 -0.87 7.93
C ILE A 407 13.80 -1.03 8.88
N THR A 408 13.88 -0.19 9.91
CA THR A 408 14.95 -0.26 10.91
C THR A 408 14.92 -1.58 11.69
N LYS A 409 13.74 -2.05 12.11
CA LYS A 409 13.59 -3.29 12.88
C LYS A 409 13.96 -4.55 12.08
N LEU A 410 13.75 -4.53 10.76
CA LEU A 410 14.00 -5.64 9.84
C LEU A 410 15.33 -5.52 9.09
N ASP A 411 16.10 -4.47 9.35
CA ASP A 411 17.36 -4.16 8.63
C ASP A 411 17.19 -4.14 7.10
N LEU A 412 16.06 -3.59 6.62
CA LEU A 412 15.79 -3.44 5.20
C LEU A 412 16.60 -2.27 4.62
N GLN A 413 16.90 -2.35 3.34
CA GLN A 413 17.65 -1.33 2.62
C GLN A 413 16.72 -0.33 1.94
N THR A 414 17.21 0.90 1.77
CA THR A 414 16.52 1.93 0.99
C THR A 414 17.46 2.59 -0.01
N THR A 415 16.93 2.97 -1.19
CA THR A 415 17.66 3.79 -2.15
C THR A 415 17.57 5.27 -1.77
N LYS A 416 18.30 6.13 -2.52
CA LYS A 416 18.15 7.60 -2.40
C LYS A 416 16.75 8.11 -2.80
N LYS A 417 15.97 7.32 -3.51
CA LYS A 417 14.58 7.60 -3.91
C LYS A 417 13.58 6.92 -2.95
N ASP A 418 14.00 6.56 -1.74
CA ASP A 418 13.20 5.91 -0.70
C ASP A 418 12.55 4.57 -1.11
N ILE A 419 13.09 3.88 -2.12
CA ILE A 419 12.61 2.54 -2.52
C ILE A 419 13.11 1.53 -1.49
N VAL A 420 12.19 0.74 -0.94
CA VAL A 420 12.46 -0.28 0.09
C VAL A 420 12.70 -1.64 -0.56
N PHE A 421 13.77 -2.32 -0.19
CA PHE A 421 14.11 -3.64 -0.73
C PHE A 421 14.89 -4.49 0.26
N THR A 422 14.88 -5.81 0.05
CA THR A 422 15.74 -6.78 0.75
C THR A 422 17.01 -7.05 -0.07
N HIS A 423 18.07 -7.53 0.58
CA HIS A 423 19.27 -8.01 -0.13
C HIS A 423 18.92 -9.06 -1.18
N LYS A 424 17.97 -9.94 -0.89
CA LYS A 424 17.46 -10.96 -1.81
C LYS A 424 16.90 -10.35 -3.09
N ILE A 425 16.06 -9.32 -2.99
CA ILE A 425 15.48 -8.61 -4.15
C ILE A 425 16.59 -8.01 -5.03
N LEU A 426 17.58 -7.39 -4.40
CA LEU A 426 18.70 -6.80 -5.12
C LEU A 426 19.50 -7.87 -5.87
N ASP A 427 19.84 -8.97 -5.21
CA ASP A 427 20.61 -10.07 -5.82
C ASP A 427 19.83 -10.76 -6.96
N GLU A 428 18.53 -10.99 -6.78
CA GLU A 428 17.67 -11.52 -7.84
C GLU A 428 17.58 -10.57 -9.03
N SER A 429 17.44 -9.27 -8.79
CA SER A 429 17.40 -8.26 -9.84
C SER A 429 18.73 -8.19 -10.60
N LYS A 430 19.86 -8.23 -9.91
CA LYS A 430 21.20 -8.30 -10.54
C LYS A 430 21.32 -9.56 -11.41
N LYS A 431 20.90 -10.72 -10.91
CA LYS A 431 20.91 -11.99 -11.68
C LYS A 431 20.05 -11.89 -12.94
N ILE A 432 18.86 -11.31 -12.85
CA ILE A 432 17.96 -11.08 -13.99
C ILE A 432 18.67 -10.20 -15.04
N ILE A 433 19.23 -9.06 -14.64
CA ILE A 433 19.93 -8.15 -15.55
C ILE A 433 21.12 -8.84 -16.22
N VAL A 434 21.98 -9.53 -15.45
CA VAL A 434 23.15 -10.25 -15.98
C VAL A 434 22.72 -11.33 -16.97
N SER A 435 21.71 -12.13 -16.64
CA SER A 435 21.22 -13.19 -17.54
C SER A 435 20.62 -12.61 -18.82
N THR A 436 19.84 -11.53 -18.72
CA THR A 436 19.24 -10.84 -19.87
C THR A 436 20.33 -10.29 -20.81
N LEU A 437 21.35 -9.62 -20.27
CA LEU A 437 22.47 -9.10 -21.05
C LEU A 437 23.28 -10.24 -21.69
N ASN A 438 23.52 -11.35 -20.99
CA ASN A 438 24.20 -12.51 -21.56
C ASN A 438 23.44 -13.13 -22.74
N ILE A 439 22.13 -13.34 -22.58
CA ILE A 439 21.26 -13.84 -23.66
C ILE A 439 21.27 -12.90 -24.86
N PHE A 440 21.20 -11.58 -24.61
CA PHE A 440 21.27 -10.59 -25.66
C PHE A 440 22.59 -10.66 -26.42
N HIS A 441 23.74 -10.72 -25.72
CA HIS A 441 25.05 -10.79 -26.34
C HIS A 441 25.30 -12.10 -27.08
N GLN A 442 24.70 -13.21 -26.63
CA GLN A 442 24.71 -14.48 -27.39
C GLN A 442 23.92 -14.38 -28.70
N ARG A 443 22.75 -13.75 -28.67
CA ARG A 443 21.89 -13.57 -29.86
C ARG A 443 22.42 -12.51 -30.83
N LYS A 444 23.10 -11.49 -30.32
CA LYS A 444 23.62 -10.34 -31.09
C LYS A 444 25.08 -10.06 -30.74
N PRO A 445 26.02 -10.96 -31.09
CA PRO A 445 27.40 -10.91 -30.63
C PRO A 445 28.20 -9.70 -31.14
N LEU A 446 27.68 -9.03 -32.17
CA LEU A 446 28.32 -7.81 -32.73
C LEU A 446 27.79 -6.51 -32.07
N ARG A 447 26.74 -6.59 -31.28
CA ARG A 447 26.22 -5.43 -30.56
C ARG A 447 26.99 -5.21 -29.26
N ARG A 448 27.51 -4.01 -29.05
CA ARG A 448 28.32 -3.63 -27.88
C ARG A 448 27.51 -3.46 -26.62
N SER A 449 26.26 -3.05 -26.75
CA SER A 449 25.33 -2.75 -25.65
C SER A 449 23.90 -3.07 -26.04
N MET A 450 23.05 -3.23 -25.03
CA MET A 450 21.60 -3.37 -25.12
C MET A 450 20.96 -2.04 -24.73
N GLY A 451 20.00 -1.55 -25.50
CA GLY A 451 19.24 -0.34 -25.16
C GLY A 451 18.51 -0.50 -23.82
N VAL A 452 18.42 0.58 -23.05
CA VAL A 452 17.77 0.57 -21.72
C VAL A 452 16.32 0.13 -21.80
N ASP A 453 15.57 0.60 -22.79
CA ASP A 453 14.16 0.25 -23.00
C ASP A 453 13.98 -1.26 -23.27
N ILE A 454 14.87 -1.85 -24.07
CA ILE A 454 14.86 -3.27 -24.35
C ILE A 454 15.20 -4.08 -23.09
N LEU A 455 16.21 -3.63 -22.32
CA LEU A 455 16.58 -4.26 -21.06
C LEU A 455 15.42 -4.22 -20.05
N GLN A 456 14.72 -3.10 -19.96
CA GLN A 456 13.55 -2.94 -19.10
C GLN A 456 12.43 -3.89 -19.50
N GLN A 457 12.11 -3.98 -20.79
CA GLN A 457 11.07 -4.86 -21.31
C GLN A 457 11.39 -6.35 -21.06
N GLU A 458 12.62 -6.77 -21.36
CA GLU A 458 13.06 -8.17 -21.23
C GLU A 458 13.23 -8.59 -19.76
N SER A 459 13.74 -7.72 -18.89
CA SER A 459 13.92 -7.98 -17.45
C SER A 459 12.62 -7.93 -16.67
N ARG A 460 11.59 -7.24 -17.18
CA ARG A 460 10.30 -6.95 -16.50
C ARG A 460 10.44 -6.19 -15.17
N LEU A 461 11.58 -5.58 -14.92
CA LEU A 461 11.77 -4.71 -13.77
C LEU A 461 11.09 -3.36 -14.02
N SER A 462 10.55 -2.73 -12.97
CA SER A 462 10.04 -1.36 -13.12
C SER A 462 11.16 -0.40 -13.52
N THR A 463 10.83 0.64 -14.27
CA THR A 463 11.83 1.59 -14.80
C THR A 463 12.68 2.18 -13.67
N ILE A 464 12.02 2.67 -12.61
CA ILE A 464 12.72 3.30 -11.48
C ILE A 464 13.64 2.31 -10.76
N TRP A 465 13.20 1.08 -10.55
CA TRP A 465 14.00 0.05 -9.91
C TRP A 465 15.18 -0.40 -10.77
N LEU A 466 14.96 -0.58 -12.08
CA LEU A 466 16.04 -0.90 -13.03
C LEU A 466 17.13 0.16 -13.01
N GLU A 467 16.78 1.45 -13.03
CA GLU A 467 17.75 2.55 -12.94
C GLU A 467 18.61 2.47 -11.68
N GLU A 468 17.97 2.25 -10.51
CA GLU A 468 18.69 2.12 -9.23
C GLU A 468 19.63 0.91 -9.21
N VAL A 469 19.15 -0.27 -9.65
CA VAL A 469 19.98 -1.49 -9.69
C VAL A 469 21.14 -1.34 -10.66
N VAL A 470 20.90 -0.81 -11.86
CA VAL A 470 21.97 -0.56 -12.85
C VAL A 470 23.00 0.44 -12.31
N ALA A 471 22.57 1.48 -11.59
CA ALA A 471 23.49 2.43 -10.95
C ALA A 471 24.37 1.76 -9.88
N MET A 472 23.80 0.85 -9.08
CA MET A 472 24.55 0.05 -8.12
C MET A 472 25.54 -0.90 -8.81
N MET A 473 25.08 -1.64 -9.82
CA MET A 473 25.91 -2.56 -10.60
C MET A 473 27.05 -1.86 -11.35
N LYS A 474 26.84 -0.61 -11.77
CA LYS A 474 27.90 0.22 -12.38
C LYS A 474 28.98 0.56 -11.36
N LYS A 475 28.60 0.93 -10.12
CA LYS A 475 29.55 1.20 -9.03
C LYS A 475 30.37 -0.05 -8.66
N GLU A 476 29.73 -1.21 -8.70
CA GLU A 476 30.37 -2.51 -8.45
C GLU A 476 31.21 -3.00 -9.64
N GLY A 477 31.23 -2.28 -10.78
CA GLY A 477 31.97 -2.66 -11.96
C GLY A 477 31.39 -3.85 -12.74
N ILE A 478 30.16 -4.27 -12.46
CA ILE A 478 29.49 -5.41 -13.14
C ILE A 478 29.02 -5.01 -14.54
N VAL A 479 28.45 -3.80 -14.66
CA VAL A 479 27.96 -3.26 -15.93
C VAL A 479 28.66 -1.93 -16.28
N LYS A 480 28.65 -1.60 -17.55
CA LYS A 480 29.15 -0.33 -18.09
C LYS A 480 28.13 0.25 -19.07
N PHE A 481 28.11 1.58 -19.20
CA PHE A 481 27.38 2.26 -20.26
C PHE A 481 28.26 2.36 -21.51
N VAL A 482 27.73 1.96 -22.65
CA VAL A 482 28.40 2.02 -23.94
C VAL A 482 27.43 2.63 -24.93
N GLU A 483 27.78 3.77 -25.50
CA GLU A 483 26.89 4.56 -26.34
C GLU A 483 25.60 4.92 -25.55
N SER A 484 24.42 4.59 -26.07
CA SER A 484 23.12 4.79 -25.43
C SER A 484 22.58 3.55 -24.71
N GLY A 485 23.42 2.53 -24.47
CA GLY A 485 23.00 1.25 -23.89
C GLY A 485 23.87 0.76 -22.75
N ILE A 486 23.51 -0.41 -22.23
CA ILE A 486 24.14 -1.09 -21.09
C ILE A 486 24.78 -2.40 -21.58
N ALA A 487 25.97 -2.70 -21.08
CA ALA A 487 26.69 -3.93 -21.34
C ALA A 487 27.35 -4.47 -20.08
N LEU A 488 27.59 -5.76 -20.01
CA LEU A 488 28.45 -6.34 -18.99
C LEU A 488 29.89 -5.81 -19.16
N THR A 489 30.57 -5.48 -18.07
CA THR A 489 31.94 -4.97 -18.10
C THR A 489 32.89 -5.95 -18.73
N ALA A 490 32.70 -7.23 -18.43
CA ALA A 490 33.50 -8.33 -18.98
C ALA A 490 33.24 -8.60 -20.48
N TYR A 491 32.13 -8.06 -21.03
CA TYR A 491 31.81 -8.35 -22.43
C TYR A 491 32.67 -7.54 -23.39
N LYS A 492 33.27 -8.26 -24.32
CA LYS A 492 34.01 -7.73 -25.47
C LYS A 492 33.45 -8.36 -26.74
N VAL A 493 33.19 -7.54 -27.75
CA VAL A 493 32.82 -8.05 -29.08
C VAL A 493 33.94 -8.91 -29.63
N LYS A 494 33.63 -10.17 -29.90
CA LYS A 494 34.57 -11.08 -30.54
C LYS A 494 34.13 -11.31 -31.99
N LEU A 495 34.97 -10.88 -32.92
CA LEU A 495 34.80 -11.21 -34.32
C LEU A 495 35.38 -12.60 -34.53
N VAL A 496 34.57 -13.56 -34.98
CA VAL A 496 35.02 -14.95 -35.24
C VAL A 496 34.66 -15.38 -36.65
N GLY A 497 35.46 -16.31 -37.21
CA GLY A 497 35.20 -16.88 -38.53
C GLY A 497 35.12 -15.86 -39.65
N GLY A 498 34.18 -16.05 -40.57
CA GLY A 498 33.98 -15.18 -41.74
C GLY A 498 33.73 -13.70 -41.42
N THR A 499 33.20 -13.39 -40.24
CA THR A 499 32.97 -11.99 -39.82
C THR A 499 34.31 -11.30 -39.45
N ALA A 500 35.25 -12.03 -38.85
CA ALA A 500 36.59 -11.49 -38.56
C ALA A 500 37.36 -11.21 -39.84
N GLU A 501 37.26 -12.12 -40.82
CA GLU A 501 37.89 -11.96 -42.13
C GLU A 501 37.27 -10.78 -42.91
N LEU A 502 35.95 -10.67 -42.91
CA LEU A 502 35.24 -9.53 -43.52
C LEU A 502 35.66 -8.22 -42.90
N SER A 503 35.73 -8.14 -41.57
CA SER A 503 36.15 -6.93 -40.84
C SER A 503 37.57 -6.51 -41.24
N ARG A 504 38.52 -7.46 -41.30
CA ARG A 504 39.91 -7.19 -41.72
C ARG A 504 39.96 -6.73 -43.17
N LYS A 505 39.20 -7.37 -44.07
CA LYS A 505 39.14 -6.96 -45.50
C LYS A 505 38.56 -5.56 -45.66
N MET A 506 37.51 -5.22 -44.91
CA MET A 506 36.89 -3.89 -44.95
C MET A 506 37.82 -2.81 -44.37
N GLU A 507 38.44 -3.04 -43.23
CA GLU A 507 39.43 -2.14 -42.62
C GLU A 507 40.57 -1.84 -43.58
N ASN A 508 41.22 -2.87 -44.11
CA ASN A 508 42.31 -2.74 -45.06
C ASN A 508 41.87 -1.97 -46.33
N ASN A 509 40.64 -2.18 -46.80
CA ASN A 509 40.15 -1.48 -47.99
C ASN A 509 39.90 0.02 -47.69
N LEU A 510 39.27 0.32 -46.56
CA LEU A 510 39.00 1.71 -46.12
C LEU A 510 40.33 2.47 -45.86
N THR A 511 41.39 1.79 -45.43
CA THR A 511 42.73 2.39 -45.29
C THR A 511 43.35 2.70 -46.66
N LYS A 512 43.28 1.73 -47.60
CA LYS A 512 43.93 1.83 -48.91
C LYS A 512 43.31 2.85 -49.86
N VAL A 513 41.99 3.13 -49.75
CA VAL A 513 41.29 4.06 -50.64
C VAL A 513 41.68 5.54 -50.40
N GLY A 514 42.46 5.84 -49.38
CA GLY A 514 42.93 7.17 -49.06
C GLY A 514 41.77 8.13 -48.68
N LEU A 515 41.78 9.34 -49.22
CA LEU A 515 40.78 10.34 -48.85
C LEU A 515 39.38 10.12 -49.46
N LYS A 516 39.19 9.12 -50.32
CA LYS A 516 37.87 8.78 -50.87
C LYS A 516 37.08 7.93 -49.86
N PRO A 517 35.98 8.48 -49.32
CA PRO A 517 35.12 7.68 -48.44
C PRO A 517 34.34 6.64 -49.26
N LEU A 518 33.89 5.55 -48.59
CA LEU A 518 33.05 4.52 -49.24
C LEU A 518 31.69 4.50 -48.61
N THR A 519 30.67 4.24 -49.45
CA THR A 519 29.29 4.07 -48.96
C THR A 519 29.06 2.62 -48.50
N THR A 520 28.08 2.42 -47.61
CA THR A 520 27.66 1.09 -47.18
C THR A 520 27.30 0.22 -48.38
N ALA A 521 26.61 0.75 -49.38
CA ALA A 521 26.22 0.02 -50.59
C ALA A 521 27.45 -0.42 -51.45
N GLU A 522 28.46 0.46 -51.61
CA GLU A 522 29.71 0.11 -52.32
C GLU A 522 30.46 -1.04 -51.61
N LEU A 523 30.47 -1.03 -50.27
CA LEU A 523 31.07 -2.10 -49.48
C LEU A 523 30.24 -3.39 -49.58
N SER A 524 28.94 -3.33 -49.52
CA SER A 524 28.03 -4.48 -49.67
C SER A 524 28.20 -5.14 -51.02
N GLN A 525 28.22 -4.36 -52.12
CA GLN A 525 28.45 -4.87 -53.45
C GLN A 525 29.84 -5.51 -53.61
N LYS A 526 30.88 -4.84 -53.07
CA LYS A 526 32.29 -5.33 -53.18
C LYS A 526 32.52 -6.66 -52.49
N TYR A 527 31.89 -6.89 -51.34
CA TYR A 527 32.08 -8.12 -50.53
C TYR A 527 30.97 -9.15 -50.74
N ASN A 528 29.99 -8.86 -51.59
CA ASN A 528 28.80 -9.71 -51.83
C ASN A 528 28.09 -10.08 -50.52
N GLU A 529 27.87 -9.05 -49.68
CA GLU A 529 27.22 -9.16 -48.39
C GLU A 529 26.02 -8.20 -48.33
N ASN A 530 25.02 -8.48 -47.48
CA ASN A 530 23.88 -7.56 -47.32
C ASN A 530 24.29 -6.34 -46.49
N ASP A 531 23.61 -5.21 -46.73
CA ASP A 531 23.85 -3.93 -46.05
C ASP A 531 23.82 -4.02 -44.54
N LYS A 532 22.94 -4.85 -43.99
CA LYS A 532 22.78 -5.03 -42.54
C LYS A 532 24.04 -5.63 -41.92
N ARG A 533 24.61 -6.67 -42.54
CA ARG A 533 25.85 -7.33 -42.08
C ARG A 533 27.06 -6.41 -42.19
N VAL A 534 27.15 -5.68 -43.31
CA VAL A 534 28.22 -4.68 -43.53
C VAL A 534 28.13 -3.59 -42.48
N LEU A 535 26.95 -3.03 -42.20
CA LEU A 535 26.73 -2.04 -41.16
C LEU A 535 27.10 -2.56 -39.77
N GLU A 536 26.73 -3.79 -39.43
CA GLU A 536 27.12 -4.40 -38.15
C GLU A 536 28.66 -4.45 -37.97
N VAL A 537 29.41 -4.82 -39.02
CA VAL A 537 30.88 -4.83 -38.99
C VAL A 537 31.45 -3.40 -38.93
N LEU A 538 30.89 -2.45 -39.69
CA LEU A 538 31.33 -1.07 -39.65
C LEU A 538 31.09 -0.43 -38.27
N HIS A 539 30.00 -0.74 -37.61
CA HIS A 539 29.73 -0.29 -36.23
C HIS A 539 30.72 -0.88 -35.22
N VAL A 540 31.16 -2.13 -35.42
CA VAL A 540 32.24 -2.70 -34.59
C VAL A 540 33.54 -1.94 -34.82
N LEU A 541 33.95 -1.73 -36.08
CA LEU A 541 35.16 -0.98 -36.44
C LEU A 541 35.10 0.49 -35.95
N LYS A 542 33.94 1.15 -36.02
CA LYS A 542 33.68 2.50 -35.46
C LYS A 542 33.88 2.53 -33.95
N GLY A 543 33.33 1.55 -33.26
CA GLY A 543 33.49 1.44 -31.81
C GLY A 543 34.95 1.11 -31.40
N ASP A 544 35.74 0.44 -32.27
CA ASP A 544 37.20 0.22 -32.10
C ASP A 544 38.04 1.42 -32.54
N LYS A 545 37.36 2.53 -32.90
CA LYS A 545 37.97 3.78 -33.38
C LYS A 545 38.82 3.62 -34.64
N LYS A 546 38.55 2.59 -35.44
CA LYS A 546 39.28 2.33 -36.69
C LYS A 546 38.64 3.04 -37.88
N VAL A 547 37.34 3.18 -37.87
CA VAL A 547 36.61 3.92 -38.91
C VAL A 547 35.67 4.97 -38.28
N SER A 548 35.32 5.98 -39.04
CA SER A 548 34.30 6.96 -38.67
C SER A 548 33.25 7.06 -39.75
N GLU A 549 32.03 7.28 -39.33
CA GLU A 549 30.91 7.64 -40.21
C GLU A 549 30.97 9.14 -40.45
N ILE A 550 31.11 9.54 -41.67
CA ILE A 550 31.22 10.94 -42.10
C ILE A 550 29.85 11.55 -42.17
N GLU A 551 28.92 10.87 -42.85
CA GLU A 551 27.49 11.14 -42.98
C GLU A 551 26.77 9.83 -43.09
N ASN A 552 25.45 9.78 -42.96
CA ASN A 552 24.64 8.54 -42.98
C ASN A 552 25.06 7.60 -44.11
N GLY A 553 25.66 6.46 -43.72
CA GLY A 553 26.09 5.42 -44.64
C GLY A 553 27.39 5.71 -45.41
N ILE A 554 28.15 6.78 -45.12
CA ILE A 554 29.45 7.13 -45.71
C ILE A 554 30.55 6.93 -44.66
N TRP A 555 31.54 6.12 -44.99
CA TRP A 555 32.54 5.63 -44.02
C TRP A 555 33.96 5.93 -44.48
N MET A 556 34.84 6.27 -43.51
CA MET A 556 36.26 6.51 -43.76
C MET A 556 37.12 5.97 -42.63
N HIS A 557 38.32 5.49 -42.96
CA HIS A 557 39.28 5.07 -41.95
C HIS A 557 39.86 6.24 -41.17
N THR A 558 40.05 6.09 -39.85
CA THR A 558 40.51 7.18 -38.96
C THR A 558 41.88 7.73 -39.34
N GLU A 559 42.81 6.90 -39.85
CA GLU A 559 44.11 7.35 -40.37
C GLU A 559 43.92 8.30 -41.59
N ASN A 560 42.95 8.02 -42.45
CA ASN A 560 42.71 8.85 -43.61
C ASN A 560 42.03 10.17 -43.21
N ILE A 561 41.21 10.17 -42.15
CA ILE A 561 40.68 11.38 -41.52
C ILE A 561 41.81 12.24 -40.94
N ALA A 562 42.81 11.62 -40.30
CA ALA A 562 44.00 12.31 -39.80
C ALA A 562 44.81 12.93 -40.94
N LYS A 563 44.96 12.21 -42.05
CA LYS A 563 45.60 12.76 -43.27
C LYS A 563 44.84 13.93 -43.85
N LEU A 564 43.51 13.85 -43.89
CA LEU A 564 42.66 14.99 -44.33
C LEU A 564 42.87 16.22 -43.43
N ARG A 565 42.91 16.04 -42.12
CA ARG A 565 43.21 17.15 -41.19
C ARG A 565 44.58 17.76 -41.46
N GLN A 566 45.59 16.98 -41.69
CA GLN A 566 46.94 17.51 -42.07
C GLN A 566 46.89 18.27 -43.38
N THR A 567 46.15 17.79 -44.40
CA THR A 567 45.97 18.48 -45.68
C THR A 567 45.29 19.82 -45.48
N LEU A 568 44.27 19.92 -44.60
CA LEU A 568 43.61 21.19 -44.26
C LEU A 568 44.57 22.13 -43.51
N ILE A 569 45.37 21.65 -42.57
CA ILE A 569 46.39 22.47 -41.88
C ILE A 569 47.34 23.07 -42.89
N LYS A 570 47.85 22.26 -43.85
CA LYS A 570 48.73 22.73 -44.89
C LYS A 570 48.06 23.78 -45.79
N HIS A 571 46.81 23.60 -46.18
CA HIS A 571 46.09 24.59 -47.00
C HIS A 571 45.92 25.92 -46.26
N PHE A 572 45.46 25.89 -45.01
CA PHE A 572 45.22 27.09 -44.21
C PHE A 572 46.48 27.74 -43.64
N SER A 573 47.63 27.13 -43.81
CA SER A 573 48.93 27.80 -43.57
C SER A 573 49.30 28.76 -44.70
N GLN A 574 48.70 28.57 -45.89
CA GLN A 574 49.00 29.35 -47.11
C GLN A 574 47.82 30.22 -47.56
N ASN A 575 46.59 29.89 -47.14
CA ASN A 575 45.35 30.57 -47.56
C ASN A 575 44.47 30.81 -46.35
N ASN A 576 43.78 31.93 -46.27
CA ASN A 576 42.86 32.27 -45.17
C ASN A 576 41.46 31.67 -45.35
N GLU A 577 41.09 31.35 -46.59
CA GLU A 577 39.78 30.87 -46.99
C GLU A 577 39.92 29.67 -47.94
N MET A 578 38.85 28.89 -48.05
CA MET A 578 38.74 27.71 -48.90
C MET A 578 37.35 27.60 -49.50
N GLU A 579 37.27 27.46 -50.81
CA GLU A 579 36.00 27.11 -51.48
C GLU A 579 35.86 25.60 -51.66
N VAL A 580 34.65 25.16 -52.05
CA VAL A 580 34.37 23.75 -52.36
C VAL A 580 35.28 23.25 -53.52
N THR A 581 35.60 24.15 -54.46
CA THR A 581 36.53 23.88 -55.57
C THR A 581 37.94 23.64 -55.07
N ASP A 582 38.43 24.39 -54.13
CA ASP A 582 39.78 24.21 -53.54
C ASP A 582 39.86 22.89 -52.78
N PHE A 583 38.82 22.59 -51.98
CA PHE A 583 38.75 21.30 -51.27
C PHE A 583 38.74 20.12 -52.22
N LYS A 584 38.02 20.20 -53.34
CA LYS A 584 38.07 19.16 -54.39
C LYS A 584 39.45 19.01 -54.98
N ASN A 585 40.14 20.08 -55.24
CA ASN A 585 41.50 20.07 -55.84
C ASN A 585 42.51 19.44 -54.89
N ILE A 586 42.52 19.77 -53.60
CA ILE A 586 43.46 19.25 -52.62
C ILE A 586 43.16 17.83 -52.19
N THR A 587 41.90 17.37 -52.30
CA THR A 587 41.47 16.02 -51.88
C THR A 587 41.21 15.05 -53.02
N ALA A 588 41.12 15.56 -54.27
CA ALA A 588 40.76 14.82 -55.48
C ALA A 588 39.36 14.14 -55.38
N LEU A 589 38.44 14.71 -54.55
CA LEU A 589 37.10 14.16 -54.34
C LEU A 589 36.08 14.72 -55.34
N THR A 590 35.15 13.88 -55.73
CA THR A 590 33.95 14.34 -56.49
C THR A 590 33.04 15.13 -55.60
N ARG A 591 32.19 15.98 -56.20
CA ARG A 591 31.22 16.83 -55.46
C ARG A 591 30.35 16.02 -54.50
N LYS A 592 29.97 14.78 -54.86
CA LYS A 592 29.18 13.83 -54.07
C LYS A 592 29.80 13.58 -52.68
N PHE A 593 31.14 13.49 -52.60
CA PHE A 593 31.84 13.21 -51.33
C PHE A 593 32.48 14.44 -50.71
N ALA A 594 32.79 15.48 -51.50
CA ALA A 594 33.40 16.70 -51.02
C ALA A 594 32.48 17.50 -50.07
N ILE A 595 31.18 17.56 -50.37
CA ILE A 595 30.21 18.28 -49.53
C ILE A 595 30.06 17.58 -48.17
N PRO A 596 29.73 16.29 -48.07
CA PRO A 596 29.65 15.59 -46.79
C PRO A 596 30.95 15.66 -45.96
N MET A 597 32.08 15.58 -46.61
CA MET A 597 33.39 15.70 -45.95
C MET A 597 33.64 17.10 -45.38
N LEU A 598 33.28 18.14 -46.10
CA LEU A 598 33.37 19.52 -45.62
C LEU A 598 32.40 19.76 -44.43
N GLU A 599 31.17 19.26 -44.50
CA GLU A 599 30.22 19.33 -43.38
C GLU A 599 30.71 18.55 -42.15
N TYR A 600 31.40 17.42 -42.36
CA TYR A 600 32.09 16.69 -41.30
C TYR A 600 33.20 17.54 -40.67
N CYS A 601 34.05 18.22 -41.50
CA CYS A 601 35.07 19.12 -41.01
C CYS A 601 34.49 20.31 -40.23
N ASP A 602 33.36 20.87 -40.68
CA ASP A 602 32.62 21.93 -39.97
C ASP A 602 32.14 21.43 -38.60
N LYS A 603 31.55 20.23 -38.53
CA LYS A 603 31.13 19.59 -37.28
C LYS A 603 32.28 19.29 -36.32
N GLN A 604 33.48 18.97 -36.84
CA GLN A 604 34.67 18.74 -35.99
C GLN A 604 35.31 20.06 -35.54
N GLY A 605 34.81 21.23 -36.03
CA GLY A 605 35.40 22.55 -35.77
C GLY A 605 36.76 22.74 -36.46
N TRP A 606 37.06 21.99 -37.53
CA TRP A 606 38.26 22.16 -38.34
C TRP A 606 38.08 23.26 -39.36
N THR A 607 36.87 23.46 -39.83
CA THR A 607 36.49 24.55 -40.72
C THR A 607 35.28 25.26 -40.15
N CYS A 608 35.12 26.56 -40.52
CA CYS A 608 33.95 27.39 -40.18
C CYS A 608 33.35 27.93 -41.49
N ARG A 609 32.08 27.57 -41.74
CA ARG A 609 31.41 27.98 -42.99
C ARG A 609 30.93 29.41 -42.90
N SER A 610 31.25 30.22 -43.92
CA SER A 610 30.73 31.58 -44.14
C SER A 610 30.24 31.70 -45.58
N GLY A 611 28.93 31.56 -45.81
CA GLY A 611 28.36 31.52 -47.16
C GLY A 611 28.88 30.36 -48.01
N ASN A 612 29.54 30.65 -49.11
CA ASN A 612 30.15 29.67 -50.01
C ASN A 612 31.61 29.33 -49.67
N GLN A 613 32.19 30.04 -48.72
CA GLN A 613 33.58 29.86 -48.29
C GLN A 613 33.67 29.29 -46.89
N ARG A 614 34.87 28.76 -46.55
CA ARG A 614 35.22 28.26 -45.22
C ARG A 614 36.51 28.88 -44.78
N SER A 615 36.57 29.30 -43.55
CA SER A 615 37.80 29.72 -42.88
C SER A 615 38.32 28.60 -41.95
N LYS A 616 39.52 28.78 -41.46
CA LYS A 616 40.13 27.87 -40.46
C LYS A 616 39.27 27.85 -39.20
N GLY A 617 38.89 26.64 -38.75
CA GLY A 617 38.14 26.43 -37.51
C GLY A 617 39.07 26.39 -36.28
N ALA A 618 38.47 26.54 -35.11
CA ALA A 618 39.17 26.60 -33.82
C ALA A 618 39.89 25.31 -33.44
N ASN A 619 39.43 24.14 -33.97
CA ASN A 619 39.97 22.81 -33.63
C ASN A 619 40.87 22.23 -34.71
N LEU A 620 41.25 22.98 -35.72
CA LEU A 620 42.13 22.47 -36.81
C LEU A 620 43.56 22.29 -36.39
#